data_b097201941e77c8bbd112e6f01dcf5b8
#
_entry.id   b097201941e77c8bbd112e6f01dcf5b8
#
_cell.length_a   1.000
_cell.length_b   1.000
_cell.length_c   1.000
_cell.angle_alpha   90.00
_cell.angle_beta   90.00
_cell.angle_gamma   90.00
#
_symmetry.space_group_name_H-M   'P 1'
#
loop_
_entity.id
_entity.type
_entity.pdbx_description
1 polymer ?
#
loop_
_entity_poly.entity_id
_entity_poly.type
_entity_poly.pdbx_seq_one_letter_code
_entity_poly.pdbx_strand_id
1 'polypeptide(L)'
;MVPHLPRMVVAELQAVFGRWSGKAALVLSILIPLAAAAAKVGLESQATEASFNGMPIDQMLDLTAVGVLDWSLTARNAFLLPALLVLATAASVSGELGDNTLRAVLCRPVSRVSVMVAKLSALSILSLASLFLSFLPGVIAGVSLYGMPEDAGIGSIALGYAASWLSDLGLIAMTLAISVFLRNVGGVVVLLILYLMIDKAFGLMLKGLGVIGVDGATTAQKYLPGNALACWEGWNAADGWDPNQFAALALLFVVTLGVSLTRFQRMDVP
;
A
#
# COMPACT_ATOMS: atom_id res chain seq x y z
N MET A 1 15.16 12.11 25.10
CA MET A 1 14.58 10.84 24.62
C MET A 1 13.39 10.51 25.49
N VAL A 2 12.20 10.30 24.93
CA VAL A 2 10.98 10.01 25.70
C VAL A 2 11.01 8.53 26.08
N PRO A 3 11.24 8.17 27.34
CA PRO A 3 11.45 6.76 27.76
C PRO A 3 10.22 5.86 27.58
N HIS A 4 9.07 6.44 27.21
CA HIS A 4 7.79 5.74 27.03
C HIS A 4 7.45 5.38 25.58
N LEU A 5 8.19 5.89 24.56
CA LEU A 5 7.87 5.66 23.16
C LEU A 5 7.81 4.16 22.77
N PRO A 6 8.80 3.30 23.17
CA PRO A 6 8.73 1.88 22.80
C PRO A 6 7.50 1.18 23.38
N ARG A 7 7.12 1.50 24.61
CA ARG A 7 5.92 0.92 25.25
C ARG A 7 4.64 1.35 24.55
N MET A 8 4.59 2.60 24.07
CA MET A 8 3.47 3.11 23.29
C MET A 8 3.37 2.40 21.93
N VAL A 9 4.49 2.20 21.24
CA VAL A 9 4.52 1.45 19.98
C VAL A 9 4.01 0.02 20.18
N VAL A 10 4.44 -0.66 21.25
CA VAL A 10 3.96 -2.02 21.57
C VAL A 10 2.46 -2.04 21.86
N ALA A 11 1.93 -1.07 22.61
CA ALA A 11 0.50 -0.97 22.88
C ALA A 11 -0.31 -0.70 21.58
N GLU A 12 0.17 0.19 20.70
CA GLU A 12 -0.46 0.45 19.41
C GLU A 12 -0.37 -0.77 18.48
N LEU A 13 0.73 -1.51 18.48
CA LEU A 13 0.85 -2.77 17.75
C LEU A 13 -0.21 -3.77 18.21
N GLN A 14 -0.34 -3.98 19.52
CA GLN A 14 -1.37 -4.87 20.06
C GLN A 14 -2.77 -4.44 19.64
N ALA A 15 -3.05 -3.12 19.65
CA ALA A 15 -4.33 -2.58 19.21
C ALA A 15 -4.57 -2.81 17.70
N VAL A 16 -3.58 -2.55 16.87
CA VAL A 16 -3.68 -2.69 15.40
C VAL A 16 -3.82 -4.16 14.99
N PHE A 17 -2.98 -5.05 15.53
CA PHE A 17 -3.05 -6.50 15.24
C PHE A 17 -4.27 -7.17 15.90
N GLY A 18 -4.79 -6.61 16.98
CA GLY A 18 -6.01 -7.07 17.63
C GLY A 18 -7.30 -6.75 16.86
N ARG A 19 -7.31 -5.66 16.08
CA ARG A 19 -8.46 -5.24 15.27
C ARG A 19 -8.73 -6.20 14.12
N TRP A 20 -10.00 -6.32 13.74
CA TRP A 20 -10.39 -7.17 12.61
C TRP A 20 -9.68 -6.79 11.30
N SER A 21 -9.55 -5.50 11.01
CA SER A 21 -8.86 -5.02 9.80
C SER A 21 -7.39 -5.45 9.73
N GLY A 22 -6.68 -5.41 10.86
CA GLY A 22 -5.29 -5.88 10.92
C GLY A 22 -5.19 -7.40 10.70
N LYS A 23 -6.05 -8.18 11.34
CA LYS A 23 -6.12 -9.64 11.14
C LYS A 23 -6.47 -10.01 9.72
N ALA A 24 -7.46 -9.33 9.13
CA ALA A 24 -7.87 -9.54 7.75
C ALA A 24 -6.73 -9.21 6.76
N ALA A 25 -5.98 -8.13 7.00
CA ALA A 25 -4.83 -7.77 6.18
C ALA A 25 -3.76 -8.87 6.19
N LEU A 26 -3.44 -9.44 7.35
CA LEU A 26 -2.45 -10.52 7.46
C LEU A 26 -2.94 -11.83 6.79
N VAL A 27 -4.19 -12.21 7.00
CA VAL A 27 -4.77 -13.42 6.38
C VAL A 27 -4.80 -13.28 4.86
N LEU A 28 -5.27 -12.15 4.34
CA LEU A 28 -5.30 -11.90 2.89
C LEU A 28 -3.90 -11.84 2.29
N SER A 29 -2.91 -11.35 3.02
CA SER A 29 -1.51 -11.35 2.56
C SER A 29 -0.96 -12.75 2.31
N ILE A 30 -1.45 -13.76 3.03
CA ILE A 30 -1.10 -15.17 2.79
C ILE A 30 -1.94 -15.76 1.65
N LEU A 31 -3.23 -15.43 1.60
CA LEU A 31 -4.15 -16.02 0.63
C LEU A 31 -3.92 -15.51 -0.80
N ILE A 32 -3.54 -14.23 -0.96
CA ILE A 32 -3.32 -13.62 -2.28
C ILE A 32 -2.26 -14.36 -3.11
N PRO A 33 -1.02 -14.61 -2.60
CA PRO A 33 -0.01 -15.32 -3.38
C PRO A 33 -0.39 -16.77 -3.67
N LEU A 34 -1.08 -17.43 -2.76
CA LEU A 34 -1.58 -18.80 -2.99
C LEU A 34 -2.68 -18.81 -4.05
N ALA A 35 -3.57 -17.83 -4.04
CA ALA A 35 -4.59 -17.69 -5.09
C ALA A 35 -3.97 -17.33 -6.45
N ALA A 36 -2.92 -16.48 -6.48
CA ALA A 36 -2.19 -16.16 -7.70
C ALA A 36 -1.52 -17.41 -8.29
N ALA A 37 -0.87 -18.22 -7.45
CA ALA A 37 -0.26 -19.49 -7.87
C ALA A 37 -1.33 -20.48 -8.40
N ALA A 38 -2.42 -20.66 -7.67
CA ALA A 38 -3.51 -21.53 -8.10
C ALA A 38 -4.18 -21.07 -9.41
N ALA A 39 -4.36 -19.75 -9.58
CA ALA A 39 -4.89 -19.18 -10.81
C ALA A 39 -3.97 -19.45 -12.00
N LYS A 40 -2.65 -19.29 -11.84
CA LYS A 40 -1.68 -19.60 -12.91
C LYS A 40 -1.72 -21.07 -13.31
N VAL A 41 -1.73 -22.00 -12.35
CA VAL A 41 -1.86 -23.45 -12.63
C VAL A 41 -3.18 -23.76 -13.35
N GLY A 42 -4.28 -23.16 -12.93
CA GLY A 42 -5.57 -23.32 -13.59
C GLY A 42 -5.60 -22.78 -15.01
N LEU A 43 -4.92 -21.66 -15.27
CA LEU A 43 -4.80 -21.07 -16.61
C LEU A 43 -3.85 -21.89 -17.51
N GLU A 44 -2.76 -22.40 -16.97
CA GLU A 44 -1.82 -23.28 -17.70
C GLU A 44 -2.52 -24.53 -18.23
N SER A 45 -3.39 -25.16 -17.40
CA SER A 45 -4.15 -26.35 -17.83
C SER A 45 -5.13 -26.08 -18.98
N GLN A 46 -5.57 -24.83 -19.15
CA GLN A 46 -6.48 -24.41 -20.21
C GLN A 46 -5.74 -23.78 -21.41
N ALA A 47 -4.54 -23.27 -21.19
CA ALA A 47 -3.77 -22.51 -22.19
C ALA A 47 -3.12 -23.38 -23.27
N THR A 48 -3.00 -24.70 -23.04
CA THR A 48 -2.32 -25.64 -23.95
C THR A 48 -2.96 -25.70 -25.35
N GLU A 49 -4.20 -25.26 -25.50
CA GLU A 49 -4.94 -25.26 -26.77
C GLU A 49 -5.46 -23.89 -27.20
N ALA A 50 -5.33 -22.86 -26.36
CA ALA A 50 -5.93 -21.56 -26.62
C ALA A 50 -4.90 -20.54 -27.10
N SER A 51 -5.23 -19.82 -28.17
CA SER A 51 -4.49 -18.64 -28.64
C SER A 51 -5.41 -17.41 -28.60
N PHE A 52 -4.89 -16.29 -28.12
CA PHE A 52 -5.60 -14.99 -28.18
C PHE A 52 -4.87 -14.08 -29.16
N ASN A 53 -5.58 -13.60 -30.18
CA ASN A 53 -5.00 -12.80 -31.28
C ASN A 53 -3.77 -13.41 -31.97
N GLY A 54 -3.73 -14.76 -32.06
CA GLY A 54 -2.62 -15.47 -32.70
C GLY A 54 -1.36 -15.63 -31.85
N MET A 55 -1.35 -15.14 -30.61
CA MET A 55 -0.30 -15.44 -29.63
C MET A 55 -0.74 -16.59 -28.72
N PRO A 56 0.12 -17.57 -28.48
CA PRO A 56 -0.12 -18.58 -27.47
C PRO A 56 -0.30 -17.94 -26.10
N ILE A 57 -1.30 -18.40 -25.33
CA ILE A 57 -1.64 -17.81 -24.03
C ILE A 57 -0.52 -18.01 -23.01
N ASP A 58 0.28 -19.05 -23.13
CA ASP A 58 1.47 -19.34 -22.31
C ASP A 58 2.50 -18.21 -22.37
N GLN A 59 2.71 -17.59 -23.57
CA GLN A 59 3.60 -16.45 -23.74
C GLN A 59 3.04 -15.15 -23.12
N MET A 60 1.72 -15.04 -22.95
CA MET A 60 1.09 -13.89 -22.33
C MET A 60 1.06 -13.98 -20.79
N LEU A 61 1.16 -15.19 -20.23
CA LEU A 61 0.92 -15.45 -18.82
C LEU A 61 2.18 -15.51 -18.00
N ASP A 62 3.34 -15.19 -18.43
CA ASP A 62 4.59 -15.30 -17.66
C ASP A 62 4.55 -16.44 -16.61
N LEU A 63 4.54 -17.69 -17.08
CA LEU A 63 4.43 -18.90 -16.26
C LEU A 63 5.77 -19.21 -15.58
N THR A 64 6.22 -18.28 -14.73
CA THR A 64 7.47 -18.39 -13.98
C THR A 64 7.23 -18.10 -12.49
N ALA A 65 8.20 -18.45 -11.67
CA ALA A 65 8.16 -18.09 -10.23
C ALA A 65 8.07 -16.58 -10.02
N VAL A 66 8.73 -15.78 -10.87
CA VAL A 66 8.68 -14.32 -10.84
C VAL A 66 7.28 -13.82 -11.22
N GLY A 67 6.65 -14.43 -12.23
CA GLY A 67 5.29 -14.11 -12.62
C GLY A 67 4.25 -14.40 -11.55
N VAL A 68 4.42 -15.43 -10.70
CA VAL A 68 3.56 -15.65 -9.52
C VAL A 68 3.70 -14.50 -8.52
N LEU A 69 4.92 -14.05 -8.27
CA LEU A 69 5.20 -12.93 -7.38
C LEU A 69 4.65 -11.61 -7.91
N ASP A 70 4.75 -11.38 -9.22
CA ASP A 70 4.20 -10.19 -9.88
C ASP A 70 2.68 -10.12 -9.77
N TRP A 71 2.00 -11.22 -10.07
CA TRP A 71 0.54 -11.30 -9.89
C TRP A 71 0.13 -11.10 -8.44
N SER A 72 0.90 -11.67 -7.50
CA SER A 72 0.68 -11.49 -6.07
C SER A 72 0.84 -10.03 -5.65
N LEU A 73 1.90 -9.35 -6.09
CA LEU A 73 2.17 -7.96 -5.80
C LEU A 73 1.09 -7.05 -6.41
N THR A 74 0.73 -7.28 -7.66
CA THR A 74 -0.32 -6.55 -8.36
C THR A 74 -1.68 -6.73 -7.69
N ALA A 75 -2.08 -7.97 -7.38
CA ALA A 75 -3.34 -8.25 -6.70
C ALA A 75 -3.39 -7.66 -5.28
N ARG A 76 -2.27 -7.70 -4.56
CA ARG A 76 -2.12 -7.07 -3.25
C ARG A 76 -2.38 -5.57 -3.33
N ASN A 77 -1.77 -4.90 -4.29
CA ASN A 77 -1.80 -3.44 -4.41
C ASN A 77 -3.06 -2.92 -5.15
N ALA A 78 -3.83 -3.80 -5.80
CA ALA A 78 -4.98 -3.39 -6.60
C ALA A 78 -6.05 -2.67 -5.77
N PHE A 79 -6.52 -3.25 -4.64
CA PHE A 79 -7.58 -2.65 -3.85
C PHE A 79 -7.66 -3.15 -2.40
N LEU A 80 -7.66 -4.47 -2.16
CA LEU A 80 -8.06 -5.06 -0.87
C LEU A 80 -7.12 -4.68 0.28
N LEU A 81 -5.82 -4.84 0.10
CA LEU A 81 -4.86 -4.52 1.15
C LEU A 81 -4.71 -3.02 1.39
N PRO A 82 -4.61 -2.15 0.37
CA PRO A 82 -4.70 -0.71 0.57
C PRO A 82 -5.96 -0.29 1.33
N ALA A 83 -7.13 -0.85 0.99
CA ALA A 83 -8.38 -0.55 1.68
C ALA A 83 -8.35 -0.96 3.17
N LEU A 84 -7.77 -2.12 3.49
CA LEU A 84 -7.61 -2.58 4.88
C LEU A 84 -6.60 -1.74 5.66
N LEU A 85 -5.51 -1.29 5.04
CA LEU A 85 -4.56 -0.36 5.66
C LEU A 85 -5.20 1.00 5.94
N VAL A 86 -5.99 1.52 4.99
CA VAL A 86 -6.80 2.73 5.18
C VAL A 86 -7.77 2.57 6.34
N LEU A 87 -8.49 1.45 6.38
CA LEU A 87 -9.44 1.16 7.45
C LEU A 87 -8.74 1.02 8.81
N ALA A 88 -7.62 0.31 8.89
CA ALA A 88 -6.83 0.17 10.11
C ALA A 88 -6.30 1.53 10.60
N THR A 89 -5.81 2.36 9.67
CA THR A 89 -5.29 3.69 9.96
C THR A 89 -6.41 4.64 10.43
N ALA A 90 -7.53 4.68 9.71
CA ALA A 90 -8.69 5.49 10.08
C ALA A 90 -9.24 5.08 11.46
N ALA A 91 -9.35 3.78 11.72
CA ALA A 91 -9.81 3.26 13.01
C ALA A 91 -8.85 3.62 14.16
N SER A 92 -7.55 3.73 13.89
CA SER A 92 -6.56 4.07 14.92
C SER A 92 -6.57 5.55 15.33
N VAL A 93 -7.06 6.46 14.50
CA VAL A 93 -7.12 7.90 14.79
C VAL A 93 -8.54 8.40 14.84
N SER A 94 -9.30 8.33 13.73
CA SER A 94 -10.68 8.83 13.68
C SER A 94 -11.62 8.04 14.60
N GLY A 95 -11.41 6.73 14.73
CA GLY A 95 -12.19 5.90 15.66
C GLY A 95 -11.96 6.35 17.11
N GLU A 96 -10.71 6.48 17.52
CA GLU A 96 -10.37 6.89 18.89
C GLU A 96 -10.75 8.35 19.18
N LEU A 97 -10.76 9.23 18.17
CA LEU A 97 -11.27 10.59 18.28
C LEU A 97 -12.80 10.60 18.41
N GLY A 98 -13.50 9.77 17.64
CA GLY A 98 -14.96 9.65 17.67
C GLY A 98 -15.46 9.08 19.00
N ASP A 99 -14.79 8.05 19.51
CA ASP A 99 -15.13 7.36 20.76
C ASP A 99 -14.59 8.07 22.01
N ASN A 100 -13.92 9.22 21.87
CA ASN A 100 -13.24 9.97 22.93
C ASN A 100 -12.18 9.15 23.74
N THR A 101 -11.77 8.00 23.25
CA THR A 101 -10.76 7.15 23.92
C THR A 101 -9.36 7.77 23.86
N LEU A 102 -9.07 8.55 22.82
CA LEU A 102 -7.81 9.28 22.68
C LEU A 102 -7.60 10.29 23.83
N ARG A 103 -8.67 10.84 24.40
CA ARG A 103 -8.61 11.73 25.57
C ARG A 103 -7.93 11.05 26.75
N ALA A 104 -8.27 9.79 27.04
CA ALA A 104 -7.68 9.02 28.12
C ALA A 104 -6.16 8.83 27.97
N VAL A 105 -5.68 8.73 26.72
CA VAL A 105 -4.25 8.63 26.42
C VAL A 105 -3.57 10.00 26.60
N LEU A 106 -4.22 11.07 26.16
CA LEU A 106 -3.66 12.44 26.23
C LEU A 106 -3.69 13.06 27.62
N CYS A 107 -4.47 12.50 28.56
CA CYS A 107 -4.42 12.89 29.98
C CYS A 107 -3.13 12.40 30.68
N ARG A 108 -2.38 11.49 30.07
CA ARG A 108 -1.07 11.07 30.57
C ARG A 108 0.01 12.08 30.14
N PRO A 109 1.14 12.18 30.84
CA PRO A 109 2.24 13.10 30.49
C PRO A 109 3.02 12.61 29.25
N VAL A 110 2.33 12.49 28.12
CA VAL A 110 2.88 12.04 26.83
C VAL A 110 2.70 13.13 25.79
N SER A 111 3.74 13.35 24.95
CA SER A 111 3.63 14.32 23.88
C SER A 111 2.68 13.83 22.78
N ARG A 112 1.89 14.71 22.22
CA ARG A 112 0.98 14.41 21.09
C ARG A 112 1.74 13.86 19.88
N VAL A 113 2.95 14.37 19.65
CA VAL A 113 3.85 13.87 18.58
C VAL A 113 4.23 12.41 18.83
N SER A 114 4.56 12.05 20.07
CA SER A 114 4.93 10.66 20.41
C SER A 114 3.76 9.69 20.16
N VAL A 115 2.51 10.11 20.42
CA VAL A 115 1.31 9.31 20.11
C VAL A 115 1.19 9.07 18.61
N MET A 116 1.32 10.13 17.81
CA MET A 116 1.20 10.03 16.35
C MET A 116 2.34 9.19 15.74
N VAL A 117 3.58 9.36 16.22
CA VAL A 117 4.73 8.55 15.80
C VAL A 117 4.53 7.08 16.17
N ALA A 118 4.00 6.79 17.36
CA ALA A 118 3.71 5.41 17.77
C ALA A 118 2.67 4.76 16.84
N LYS A 119 1.61 5.48 16.47
CA LYS A 119 0.58 5.01 15.52
C LYS A 119 1.16 4.77 14.13
N LEU A 120 1.93 5.73 13.60
CA LEU A 120 2.60 5.58 12.31
C LEU A 120 3.53 4.37 12.32
N SER A 121 4.33 4.19 13.38
CA SER A 121 5.24 3.04 13.50
C SER A 121 4.50 1.72 13.55
N ALA A 122 3.41 1.62 14.30
CA ALA A 122 2.60 0.40 14.40
C ALA A 122 1.96 0.02 13.06
N LEU A 123 1.42 1.00 12.34
CA LEU A 123 0.82 0.80 11.01
C LEU A 123 1.87 0.45 9.95
N SER A 124 3.04 1.07 10.01
CA SER A 124 4.19 0.74 9.16
C SER A 124 4.66 -0.71 9.37
N ILE A 125 4.70 -1.18 10.62
CA ILE A 125 5.05 -2.57 10.96
C ILE A 125 3.95 -3.53 10.47
N LEU A 126 2.67 -3.17 10.58
CA LEU A 126 1.57 -3.97 10.00
C LEU A 126 1.73 -4.13 8.49
N SER A 127 2.00 -3.03 7.77
CA SER A 127 2.24 -3.05 6.32
C SER A 127 3.45 -3.93 5.98
N LEU A 128 4.56 -3.76 6.69
CA LEU A 128 5.76 -4.56 6.49
C LEU A 128 5.50 -6.06 6.74
N ALA A 129 4.79 -6.40 7.82
CA ALA A 129 4.40 -7.78 8.13
C ALA A 129 3.51 -8.37 7.01
N SER A 130 2.57 -7.58 6.49
CA SER A 130 1.71 -8.00 5.38
C SER A 130 2.50 -8.25 4.09
N LEU A 131 3.54 -7.46 3.82
CA LEU A 131 4.44 -7.66 2.68
C LEU A 131 5.26 -8.95 2.81
N PHE A 132 5.84 -9.21 3.96
CA PHE A 132 6.57 -10.46 4.21
C PHE A 132 5.65 -11.68 4.08
N LEU A 133 4.43 -11.60 4.62
CA LEU A 133 3.43 -12.66 4.52
C LEU A 133 2.87 -12.83 3.09
N SER A 134 3.03 -11.86 2.22
CA SER A 134 2.71 -11.99 0.80
C SER A 134 3.91 -12.52 0.02
N PHE A 135 5.10 -12.02 0.28
CA PHE A 135 6.32 -12.39 -0.45
C PHE A 135 6.75 -13.84 -0.21
N LEU A 136 6.87 -14.27 1.05
CA LEU A 136 7.39 -15.60 1.40
C LEU A 136 6.54 -16.75 0.82
N PRO A 137 5.20 -16.79 1.01
CA PRO A 137 4.37 -17.82 0.39
C PRO A 137 4.39 -17.74 -1.14
N GLY A 138 4.49 -16.52 -1.71
CA GLY A 138 4.63 -16.33 -3.15
C GLY A 138 5.91 -16.94 -3.71
N VAL A 139 7.05 -16.73 -3.04
CA VAL A 139 8.32 -17.37 -3.41
C VAL A 139 8.22 -18.90 -3.31
N ILE A 140 7.71 -19.40 -2.17
CA ILE A 140 7.59 -20.84 -1.95
C ILE A 140 6.69 -21.47 -3.01
N ALA A 141 5.51 -20.90 -3.28
CA ALA A 141 4.59 -21.40 -4.28
C ALA A 141 5.16 -21.29 -5.70
N GLY A 142 5.74 -20.16 -6.06
CA GLY A 142 6.34 -19.95 -7.38
C GLY A 142 7.50 -20.91 -7.66
N VAL A 143 8.43 -21.02 -6.71
CA VAL A 143 9.59 -21.93 -6.86
C VAL A 143 9.17 -23.41 -6.85
N SER A 144 8.18 -23.79 -6.05
CA SER A 144 7.70 -25.19 -6.03
C SER A 144 6.98 -25.59 -7.32
N LEU A 145 6.33 -24.66 -8.00
CA LEU A 145 5.61 -24.92 -9.25
C LEU A 145 6.50 -24.82 -10.49
N TYR A 146 7.35 -23.81 -10.56
CA TYR A 146 8.10 -23.46 -11.79
C TYR A 146 9.62 -23.59 -11.65
N GLY A 147 10.12 -23.98 -10.47
CA GLY A 147 11.56 -24.05 -10.19
C GLY A 147 12.20 -22.70 -9.88
N MET A 148 13.48 -22.73 -9.57
CA MET A 148 14.26 -21.49 -9.35
C MET A 148 14.49 -20.80 -10.69
N PRO A 149 14.24 -19.48 -10.80
CA PRO A 149 14.56 -18.73 -12.00
C PRO A 149 16.09 -18.70 -12.20
N GLU A 150 16.52 -18.85 -13.44
CA GLU A 150 17.95 -18.84 -13.81
C GLU A 150 18.58 -17.44 -13.66
N ASP A 151 17.75 -16.38 -13.74
CA ASP A 151 18.17 -14.99 -13.64
C ASP A 151 17.86 -14.37 -12.26
N ALA A 152 18.43 -13.18 -12.01
CA ALA A 152 18.24 -12.39 -10.78
C ALA A 152 16.80 -11.87 -10.57
N GLY A 153 15.80 -12.46 -11.23
CA GLY A 153 14.39 -12.00 -11.24
C GLY A 153 13.74 -11.90 -9.86
N ILE A 154 14.08 -12.82 -8.93
CA ILE A 154 13.57 -12.73 -7.54
C ILE A 154 14.12 -11.48 -6.83
N GLY A 155 15.36 -11.09 -7.10
CA GLY A 155 15.96 -9.89 -6.52
C GLY A 155 15.28 -8.60 -7.01
N SER A 156 14.96 -8.50 -8.28
CA SER A 156 14.30 -7.32 -8.86
C SER A 156 12.88 -7.16 -8.32
N ILE A 157 12.10 -8.25 -8.23
CA ILE A 157 10.75 -8.18 -7.70
C ILE A 157 10.74 -7.94 -6.17
N ALA A 158 11.76 -8.39 -5.44
CA ALA A 158 11.90 -8.04 -4.02
C ALA A 158 12.05 -6.52 -3.81
N LEU A 159 12.72 -5.82 -4.75
CA LEU A 159 12.74 -4.35 -4.76
C LEU A 159 11.34 -3.77 -5.03
N GLY A 160 10.54 -4.40 -5.90
CA GLY A 160 9.12 -4.03 -6.09
C GLY A 160 8.31 -4.11 -4.80
N TYR A 161 8.50 -5.19 -4.02
CA TYR A 161 7.89 -5.32 -2.68
C TYR A 161 8.39 -4.23 -1.70
N ALA A 162 9.69 -3.91 -1.73
CA ALA A 162 10.24 -2.82 -0.91
C ALA A 162 9.66 -1.45 -1.30
N ALA A 163 9.53 -1.17 -2.60
CA ALA A 163 8.90 0.04 -3.10
C ALA A 163 7.40 0.10 -2.73
N SER A 164 6.70 -1.05 -2.75
CA SER A 164 5.32 -1.15 -2.28
C SER A 164 5.17 -0.76 -0.81
N TRP A 165 6.15 -1.09 0.05
CA TRP A 165 6.14 -0.62 1.44
C TRP A 165 6.22 0.90 1.54
N LEU A 166 7.03 1.56 0.70
CA LEU A 166 7.09 3.02 0.66
C LEU A 166 5.76 3.62 0.21
N SER A 167 5.08 3.00 -0.77
CA SER A 167 3.73 3.38 -1.20
C SER A 167 2.72 3.28 -0.05
N ASP A 168 2.76 2.18 0.71
CA ASP A 168 1.91 1.98 1.88
C ASP A 168 2.14 3.06 2.95
N LEU A 169 3.39 3.49 3.17
CA LEU A 169 3.69 4.60 4.07
C LEU A 169 3.06 5.91 3.60
N GLY A 170 3.11 6.20 2.31
CA GLY A 170 2.43 7.35 1.71
C GLY A 170 0.92 7.30 1.93
N LEU A 171 0.31 6.15 1.69
CA LEU A 171 -1.12 5.92 1.90
C LEU A 171 -1.52 6.06 3.38
N ILE A 172 -0.74 5.51 4.31
CA ILE A 172 -0.93 5.65 5.76
C ILE A 172 -0.86 7.13 6.15
N ALA A 173 0.14 7.87 5.67
CA ALA A 173 0.30 9.29 5.98
C ALA A 173 -0.87 10.14 5.45
N MET A 174 -1.35 9.89 4.24
CA MET A 174 -2.56 10.52 3.70
C MET A 174 -3.79 10.22 4.56
N THR A 175 -3.96 8.96 4.93
CA THR A 175 -5.09 8.54 5.77
C THR A 175 -5.03 9.20 7.15
N LEU A 176 -3.85 9.28 7.77
CA LEU A 176 -3.63 9.98 9.02
C LEU A 176 -4.00 11.46 8.91
N ALA A 177 -3.58 12.13 7.81
CA ALA A 177 -3.92 13.54 7.59
C ALA A 177 -5.43 13.75 7.52
N ILE A 178 -6.16 12.93 6.77
CA ILE A 178 -7.62 13.02 6.67
C ILE A 178 -8.28 12.68 8.02
N SER A 179 -7.75 11.67 8.72
CA SER A 179 -8.29 11.18 10.00
C SER A 179 -8.29 12.23 11.11
N VAL A 180 -7.32 13.15 11.10
CA VAL A 180 -7.24 14.24 12.07
C VAL A 180 -8.34 15.30 11.85
N PHE A 181 -8.88 15.40 10.63
CA PHE A 181 -9.99 16.32 10.32
C PHE A 181 -11.36 15.67 10.54
N LEU A 182 -11.48 14.38 10.19
CA LEU A 182 -12.73 13.65 10.26
C LEU A 182 -12.74 12.71 11.49
N ARG A 183 -13.72 12.91 12.37
CA ARG A 183 -13.91 12.07 13.58
C ARG A 183 -14.77 10.83 13.29
N ASN A 184 -14.79 10.36 12.04
CA ASN A 184 -15.61 9.24 11.60
C ASN A 184 -14.81 8.37 10.65
N VAL A 185 -14.62 7.11 11.04
CA VAL A 185 -13.86 6.11 10.27
C VAL A 185 -14.44 5.92 8.87
N GLY A 186 -15.77 5.77 8.75
CA GLY A 186 -16.44 5.60 7.47
C GLY A 186 -16.24 6.78 6.53
N GLY A 187 -16.32 8.01 7.05
CA GLY A 187 -16.07 9.23 6.30
C GLY A 187 -14.65 9.32 5.76
N VAL A 188 -13.64 8.93 6.55
CA VAL A 188 -12.23 8.89 6.11
C VAL A 188 -12.05 7.90 4.97
N VAL A 189 -12.57 6.68 5.13
CA VAL A 189 -12.45 5.61 4.12
C VAL A 189 -13.11 6.02 2.81
N VAL A 190 -14.35 6.52 2.86
CA VAL A 190 -15.08 6.96 1.67
C VAL A 190 -14.38 8.12 0.97
N LEU A 191 -13.94 9.14 1.73
CA LEU A 191 -13.26 10.29 1.15
C LEU A 191 -11.95 9.89 0.46
N LEU A 192 -11.16 9.01 1.09
CA LEU A 192 -9.89 8.58 0.50
C LEU A 192 -10.08 7.70 -0.72
N ILE A 193 -11.03 6.76 -0.69
CA ILE A 193 -11.35 5.93 -1.85
C ILE A 193 -11.83 6.80 -3.02
N LEU A 194 -12.74 7.73 -2.75
CA LEU A 194 -13.24 8.67 -3.77
C LEU A 194 -12.10 9.51 -4.35
N TYR A 195 -11.22 10.03 -3.49
CA TYR A 195 -10.03 10.77 -3.92
C TYR A 195 -9.15 9.93 -4.85
N LEU A 196 -8.80 8.70 -4.47
CA LEU A 196 -7.97 7.81 -5.29
C LEU A 196 -8.64 7.43 -6.61
N MET A 197 -9.97 7.28 -6.64
CA MET A 197 -10.72 7.04 -7.89
C MET A 197 -10.66 8.25 -8.81
N ILE A 198 -10.84 9.45 -8.28
CA ILE A 198 -10.75 10.70 -9.06
C ILE A 198 -9.31 10.88 -9.57
N ASP A 199 -8.32 10.65 -8.75
CA ASP A 199 -6.90 10.75 -9.11
C ASP A 199 -6.54 9.78 -10.25
N LYS A 200 -6.98 8.52 -10.19
CA LYS A 200 -6.81 7.56 -11.28
C LYS A 200 -7.54 7.99 -12.57
N ALA A 201 -8.78 8.47 -12.46
CA ALA A 201 -9.53 8.94 -13.62
C ALA A 201 -8.84 10.15 -14.28
N PHE A 202 -8.33 11.09 -13.46
CA PHE A 202 -7.57 12.24 -13.94
C PHE A 202 -6.25 11.82 -14.58
N GLY A 203 -5.54 10.84 -13.99
CA GLY A 203 -4.33 10.27 -14.57
C GLY A 203 -4.56 9.62 -15.95
N LEU A 204 -5.65 8.89 -16.11
CA LEU A 204 -6.05 8.33 -17.40
C LEU A 204 -6.36 9.42 -18.44
N MET A 205 -7.03 10.49 -18.01
CA MET A 205 -7.31 11.65 -18.88
C MET A 205 -6.01 12.32 -19.34
N LEU A 206 -5.07 12.56 -18.43
CA LEU A 206 -3.76 13.14 -18.76
C LEU A 206 -2.95 12.24 -19.71
N LYS A 207 -2.98 10.93 -19.50
CA LYS A 207 -2.35 9.96 -20.40
C LYS A 207 -2.97 10.04 -21.82
N GLY A 208 -4.29 10.12 -21.92
CA GLY A 208 -4.98 10.30 -23.20
C GLY A 208 -4.60 11.61 -23.89
N LEU A 209 -4.50 12.72 -23.14
CA LEU A 209 -4.05 14.01 -23.68
C LEU A 209 -2.60 13.94 -24.19
N GLY A 210 -1.72 13.22 -23.51
CA GLY A 210 -0.35 13.00 -23.96
C GLY A 210 -0.29 12.22 -25.29
N VAL A 211 -1.18 11.24 -25.50
CA VAL A 211 -1.27 10.47 -26.76
C VAL A 211 -1.67 11.35 -27.94
N ILE A 212 -2.53 12.35 -27.72
CA ILE A 212 -2.95 13.31 -28.77
C ILE A 212 -2.00 14.52 -28.91
N GLY A 213 -0.83 14.48 -28.27
CA GLY A 213 0.25 15.46 -28.45
C GLY A 213 0.16 16.71 -27.57
N VAL A 214 -0.57 16.68 -26.46
CA VAL A 214 -0.57 17.80 -25.50
C VAL A 214 0.71 17.75 -24.66
N ASP A 215 1.62 18.70 -24.90
CA ASP A 215 2.87 18.81 -24.19
C ASP A 215 2.67 18.98 -22.66
N GLY A 216 3.46 18.27 -21.89
CA GLY A 216 3.43 18.32 -20.42
C GLY A 216 2.33 17.50 -19.74
N ALA A 217 1.35 16.94 -20.47
CA ALA A 217 0.30 16.11 -19.87
C ALA A 217 0.87 14.84 -19.23
N THR A 218 1.78 14.16 -19.89
CA THR A 218 2.47 12.97 -19.37
C THR A 218 3.38 13.31 -18.19
N THR A 219 4.01 14.49 -18.22
CA THR A 219 4.82 14.97 -17.09
C THR A 219 3.95 15.28 -15.89
N ALA A 220 2.81 15.97 -16.07
CA ALA A 220 1.87 16.25 -14.99
C ALA A 220 1.31 14.97 -14.35
N GLN A 221 1.05 13.93 -15.15
CA GLN A 221 0.59 12.62 -14.67
C GLN A 221 1.60 12.01 -13.66
N LYS A 222 2.90 12.16 -13.90
CA LYS A 222 3.95 11.59 -13.01
C LYS A 222 3.88 12.12 -11.58
N TYR A 223 3.40 13.34 -11.39
CA TYR A 223 3.31 13.97 -10.07
C TYR A 223 1.97 13.79 -9.37
N LEU A 224 1.03 13.07 -9.98
CA LEU A 224 -0.22 12.72 -9.30
C LEU A 224 0.05 11.80 -8.11
N PRO A 225 -0.62 12.01 -6.97
CA PRO A 225 -0.44 11.17 -5.79
C PRO A 225 -0.70 9.67 -6.03
N GLY A 226 -1.70 9.32 -6.85
CA GLY A 226 -1.95 7.93 -7.22
C GLY A 226 -0.83 7.32 -8.06
N ASN A 227 -0.20 8.11 -8.94
CA ASN A 227 0.96 7.65 -9.68
C ASN A 227 2.20 7.53 -8.79
N ALA A 228 2.37 8.44 -7.82
CA ALA A 228 3.43 8.32 -6.81
C ALA A 228 3.25 7.07 -5.95
N LEU A 229 2.01 6.73 -5.57
CA LEU A 229 1.68 5.49 -4.85
C LEU A 229 1.86 4.22 -5.71
N ALA A 230 1.98 4.33 -7.02
CA ALA A 230 2.25 3.23 -7.94
C ALA A 230 3.76 3.04 -8.23
N CYS A 231 4.66 3.65 -7.47
CA CYS A 231 6.10 3.57 -7.68
C CYS A 231 6.65 2.12 -7.64
N TRP A 232 5.94 1.19 -7.02
CA TRP A 232 6.29 -0.23 -6.97
C TRP A 232 6.22 -0.91 -8.35
N GLU A 233 5.51 -0.35 -9.33
CA GLU A 233 5.44 -0.88 -10.71
C GLU A 233 6.76 -0.72 -11.47
N GLY A 234 7.67 0.13 -10.98
CA GLY A 234 8.95 0.41 -11.63
C GLY A 234 9.90 -0.79 -11.75
N TRP A 235 9.69 -1.87 -10.95
CA TRP A 235 10.52 -3.06 -11.05
C TRP A 235 10.39 -3.78 -12.41
N ASN A 236 9.22 -3.66 -13.07
CA ASN A 236 8.91 -4.29 -14.36
C ASN A 236 8.76 -3.24 -15.49
N ALA A 237 9.04 -1.98 -15.23
CA ALA A 237 8.97 -0.94 -16.24
C ALA A 237 10.14 -1.01 -17.22
N ALA A 238 9.86 -0.86 -18.51
CA ALA A 238 10.90 -0.87 -19.55
C ALA A 238 11.98 0.19 -19.31
N ASP A 239 11.59 1.36 -18.76
CA ASP A 239 12.49 2.46 -18.43
C ASP A 239 13.08 2.34 -17.00
N GLY A 240 12.74 1.27 -16.27
CA GLY A 240 13.15 1.06 -14.89
C GLY A 240 12.49 2.02 -13.89
N TRP A 241 13.19 2.29 -12.78
CA TRP A 241 12.71 3.12 -11.70
C TRP A 241 12.71 4.61 -12.06
N ASP A 242 11.54 5.29 -11.98
CA ASP A 242 11.47 6.75 -12.18
C ASP A 242 11.75 7.49 -10.86
N PRO A 243 12.89 8.20 -10.72
CA PRO A 243 13.23 8.94 -9.51
C PRO A 243 12.22 10.05 -9.18
N ASN A 244 11.48 10.56 -10.18
CA ASN A 244 10.46 11.59 -9.96
C ASN A 244 9.25 11.03 -9.19
N GLN A 245 8.87 9.76 -9.41
CA GLN A 245 7.82 9.11 -8.64
C GLN A 245 8.20 8.98 -7.16
N PHE A 246 9.44 8.60 -6.87
CA PHE A 246 9.93 8.54 -5.48
C PHE A 246 10.02 9.92 -4.83
N ALA A 247 10.44 10.95 -5.57
CA ALA A 247 10.46 12.33 -5.10
C ALA A 247 9.03 12.83 -4.79
N ALA A 248 8.07 12.54 -5.68
CA ALA A 248 6.66 12.86 -5.47
C ALA A 248 6.08 12.13 -4.26
N LEU A 249 6.41 10.84 -4.09
CA LEU A 249 5.99 10.04 -2.93
C LEU A 249 6.58 10.60 -1.62
N ALA A 250 7.86 10.95 -1.61
CA ALA A 250 8.51 11.56 -0.45
C ALA A 250 7.88 12.91 -0.09
N LEU A 251 7.60 13.75 -1.09
CA LEU A 251 6.89 15.01 -0.90
C LEU A 251 5.49 14.79 -0.33
N LEU A 252 4.73 13.86 -0.92
CA LEU A 252 3.40 13.48 -0.45
C LEU A 252 3.44 13.06 1.03
N PHE A 253 4.38 12.18 1.39
CA PHE A 253 4.56 11.70 2.75
C PHE A 253 4.89 12.84 3.72
N VAL A 254 5.86 13.69 3.38
CA VAL A 254 6.29 14.80 4.24
C VAL A 254 5.17 15.82 4.44
N VAL A 255 4.48 16.19 3.36
CA VAL A 255 3.38 17.18 3.42
C VAL A 255 2.21 16.64 4.25
N THR A 256 1.76 15.42 3.96
CA THR A 256 0.60 14.83 4.67
C THR A 256 0.91 14.56 6.13
N LEU A 257 2.10 14.07 6.44
CA LEU A 257 2.54 13.87 7.82
C LEU A 257 2.69 15.21 8.55
N GLY A 258 3.27 16.22 7.91
CA GLY A 258 3.39 17.58 8.45
C GLY A 258 2.03 18.21 8.78
N VAL A 259 1.06 18.10 7.87
CA VAL A 259 -0.33 18.54 8.08
C VAL A 259 -0.98 17.78 9.24
N SER A 260 -0.80 16.47 9.27
CA SER A 260 -1.32 15.60 10.33
C SER A 260 -0.78 16.01 11.71
N LEU A 261 0.54 16.17 11.84
CA LEU A 261 1.21 16.52 13.09
C LEU A 261 0.83 17.93 13.57
N THR A 262 0.85 18.92 12.68
CA THR A 262 0.52 20.32 13.03
C THR A 262 -0.93 20.46 13.46
N ARG A 263 -1.86 19.79 12.77
CA ARG A 263 -3.26 19.81 13.13
C ARG A 263 -3.51 19.10 14.45
N PHE A 264 -2.92 17.93 14.65
CA PHE A 264 -3.06 17.14 15.88
C PHE A 264 -2.50 17.86 17.10
N GLN A 265 -1.40 18.63 16.97
CA GLN A 265 -0.85 19.44 18.04
C GLN A 265 -1.78 20.57 18.47
N ARG A 266 -2.50 21.18 17.52
CA ARG A 266 -3.40 22.32 17.76
C ARG A 266 -4.85 21.92 18.06
N MET A 267 -5.15 20.64 18.01
CA MET A 267 -6.52 20.16 18.22
C MET A 267 -6.86 20.24 19.72
N ASP A 268 -7.94 20.93 20.03
CA ASP A 268 -8.56 20.82 21.35
C ASP A 268 -9.31 19.48 21.40
N VAL A 269 -8.92 18.64 22.35
CA VAL A 269 -9.62 17.37 22.61
C VAL A 269 -10.58 17.67 23.76
N PRO A 270 -11.89 17.80 23.46
CA PRO A 270 -12.91 18.16 24.45
C PRO A 270 -13.04 17.14 25.58
#